data_c76f137968f942ba60a19a45cd827cd4
#
_entry.id   c76f137968f942ba60a19a45cd827cd4
#
_cell.length_a   1.000
_cell.length_b   1.000
_cell.length_c   1.000
_cell.angle_alpha   90.00
_cell.angle_beta   90.00
_cell.angle_gamma   90.00
#
_symmetry.space_group_name_H-M   'P 1'
#
loop_
_entity.id
_entity.type
_entity.pdbx_description
1 polymer ?
#
loop_
_entity_poly.entity_id
_entity_poly.type
_entity_poly.pdbx_seq_one_letter_code
_entity_poly.pdbx_strand_id
1 'polypeptide(L)'
;MGIVHKITFIPRFIRQYFYQPFNRLMFKSAGACIGRNFRVRNRFYLKVYPKAILTIGDCFVIHSGEAINPISRNIKGCFFVNGGASLIIGNNVGMSSPTIWCDEKIVIGDNVMIGALVTILDTDCHSLHYADRMNGDKNTKTKPVIIDEGVLIGAQSIVLKGSHIGAHSVIGAGSVVCGEIPANCIAAGNPCKVIRNL
;
A
#
# COMPACT_ATOMS: atom_id res chain seq x y z
N MET A 1 -32.04 7.17 -7.80
CA MET A 1 -30.76 7.47 -8.48
C MET A 1 -31.09 8.14 -9.83
N GLY A 2 -30.67 9.40 -10.02
CA GLY A 2 -31.01 10.18 -11.21
C GLY A 2 -30.37 9.65 -12.50
N ILE A 3 -30.97 9.97 -13.66
CA ILE A 3 -30.53 9.49 -14.99
C ILE A 3 -29.06 9.86 -15.26
N VAL A 4 -28.64 11.07 -14.91
CA VAL A 4 -27.24 11.54 -15.08
C VAL A 4 -26.27 10.67 -14.29
N HIS A 5 -26.60 10.28 -13.07
CA HIS A 5 -25.78 9.41 -12.25
C HIS A 5 -25.64 8.00 -12.87
N LYS A 6 -26.71 7.46 -13.44
CA LYS A 6 -26.67 6.17 -14.15
C LYS A 6 -25.75 6.24 -15.38
N ILE A 7 -25.84 7.30 -16.17
CA ILE A 7 -25.02 7.48 -17.38
C ILE A 7 -23.52 7.58 -17.05
N THR A 8 -23.16 8.22 -15.96
CA THR A 8 -21.75 8.39 -15.57
C THR A 8 -21.19 7.25 -14.74
N PHE A 9 -22.01 6.62 -13.89
CA PHE A 9 -21.60 5.56 -12.96
C PHE A 9 -21.50 4.19 -13.63
N ILE A 10 -22.46 3.81 -14.47
CA ILE A 10 -22.49 2.48 -15.10
C ILE A 10 -21.22 2.18 -15.91
N PRO A 11 -20.73 3.07 -16.81
CA PRO A 11 -19.52 2.82 -17.56
C PRO A 11 -18.28 2.65 -16.65
N ARG A 12 -18.20 3.41 -15.55
CA ARG A 12 -17.10 3.31 -14.58
C ARG A 12 -17.16 1.99 -13.81
N PHE A 13 -18.36 1.57 -13.42
CA PHE A 13 -18.60 0.30 -12.74
C PHE A 13 -18.27 -0.91 -13.63
N ILE A 14 -18.71 -0.90 -14.89
CA ILE A 14 -18.42 -1.97 -15.85
C ILE A 14 -16.91 -2.05 -16.12
N ARG A 15 -16.23 -0.92 -16.29
CA ARG A 15 -14.80 -0.85 -16.58
C ARG A 15 -13.95 -1.59 -15.56
N GLN A 16 -14.30 -1.62 -14.26
CA GLN A 16 -13.55 -2.34 -13.24
C GLN A 16 -13.43 -3.84 -13.52
N TYR A 17 -14.45 -4.46 -14.13
CA TYR A 17 -14.42 -5.88 -14.46
C TYR A 17 -13.43 -6.21 -15.58
N PHE A 18 -13.25 -5.30 -16.55
CA PHE A 18 -12.23 -5.46 -17.59
C PHE A 18 -10.81 -5.40 -17.03
N TYR A 19 -10.58 -4.60 -16.00
CA TYR A 19 -9.26 -4.48 -15.42
C TYR A 19 -8.86 -5.65 -14.53
N GLN A 20 -9.77 -6.46 -14.03
CA GLN A 20 -9.41 -7.59 -13.18
C GLN A 20 -8.54 -8.64 -13.89
N PRO A 21 -8.93 -9.22 -15.03
CA PRO A 21 -8.09 -10.17 -15.75
C PRO A 21 -6.80 -9.52 -16.26
N PHE A 22 -6.87 -8.27 -16.73
CA PHE A 22 -5.69 -7.52 -17.17
C PHE A 22 -4.67 -7.32 -16.02
N ASN A 23 -5.12 -6.85 -14.87
CA ASN A 23 -4.24 -6.67 -13.71
C ASN A 23 -3.67 -8.01 -13.23
N ARG A 24 -4.48 -9.08 -13.21
CA ARG A 24 -3.99 -10.42 -12.85
C ARG A 24 -2.86 -10.88 -13.78
N LEU A 25 -3.01 -10.66 -15.09
CA LEU A 25 -1.98 -10.96 -16.08
C LEU A 25 -0.74 -10.08 -15.87
N MET A 26 -0.92 -8.77 -15.66
CA MET A 26 0.16 -7.81 -15.42
C MET A 26 1.00 -8.20 -14.19
N PHE A 27 0.37 -8.57 -13.06
CA PHE A 27 1.09 -9.02 -11.87
C PHE A 27 1.86 -10.31 -12.13
N LYS A 28 1.26 -11.30 -12.79
CA LYS A 28 1.94 -12.56 -13.15
C LYS A 28 3.11 -12.32 -14.11
N SER A 29 2.94 -11.50 -15.14
CA SER A 29 4.00 -11.18 -16.10
C SER A 29 5.15 -10.40 -15.47
N ALA A 30 4.89 -9.64 -14.39
CA ALA A 30 5.91 -9.00 -13.57
C ALA A 30 6.62 -9.96 -12.60
N GLY A 31 6.31 -11.26 -12.63
CA GLY A 31 6.93 -12.27 -11.76
C GLY A 31 6.33 -12.37 -10.35
N ALA A 32 5.18 -11.72 -10.10
CA ALA A 32 4.53 -11.79 -8.79
C ALA A 32 3.93 -13.18 -8.53
N CYS A 33 4.18 -13.71 -7.33
CA CYS A 33 3.46 -14.85 -6.77
C CYS A 33 2.14 -14.37 -6.17
N ILE A 34 0.99 -14.74 -6.75
CA ILE A 34 -0.33 -14.29 -6.31
C ILE A 34 -1.24 -15.46 -5.94
N GLY A 35 -1.89 -15.34 -4.81
CA GLY A 35 -2.82 -16.33 -4.27
C GLY A 35 -4.17 -16.41 -4.99
N ARG A 36 -5.08 -17.20 -4.39
CA ARG A 36 -6.47 -17.36 -4.86
C ARG A 36 -7.29 -16.10 -4.58
N ASN A 37 -8.35 -15.89 -5.36
CA ASN A 37 -9.27 -14.74 -5.19
C ASN A 37 -8.58 -13.36 -5.23
N PHE A 38 -7.48 -13.24 -5.98
CA PHE A 38 -6.79 -11.97 -6.22
C PHE A 38 -7.65 -11.03 -7.05
N ARG A 39 -7.92 -9.83 -6.54
CA ARG A 39 -8.79 -8.83 -7.17
C ARG A 39 -8.18 -7.44 -7.11
N VAL A 40 -7.69 -6.93 -8.22
CA VAL A 40 -7.27 -5.54 -8.38
C VAL A 40 -8.26 -4.86 -9.33
N ARG A 41 -9.12 -4.01 -8.78
CA ARG A 41 -10.19 -3.35 -9.51
C ARG A 41 -9.73 -2.01 -10.07
N ASN A 42 -10.06 -1.75 -11.35
CA ASN A 42 -9.68 -0.57 -12.11
C ASN A 42 -8.17 -0.49 -12.40
N ARG A 43 -7.71 0.65 -12.96
CA ARG A 43 -6.30 0.86 -13.35
C ARG A 43 -5.38 0.82 -12.14
N PHE A 44 -4.24 0.18 -12.28
CA PHE A 44 -3.22 0.07 -11.25
C PHE A 44 -1.84 0.34 -11.87
N TYR A 45 -0.93 0.96 -11.12
CA TYR A 45 0.46 1.11 -11.54
C TYR A 45 1.32 0.06 -10.85
N LEU A 46 1.92 -0.80 -11.63
CA LEU A 46 2.83 -1.84 -11.14
C LEU A 46 4.18 -1.70 -11.82
N LYS A 47 5.23 -1.59 -11.03
CA LYS A 47 6.61 -1.67 -11.51
C LYS A 47 7.41 -2.57 -10.57
N VAL A 48 7.88 -3.68 -11.09
CA VAL A 48 8.70 -4.67 -10.37
C VAL A 48 9.99 -4.82 -11.17
N TYR A 49 11.11 -4.54 -10.52
CA TYR A 49 12.43 -4.65 -11.16
C TYR A 49 12.98 -6.07 -11.10
N PRO A 50 14.00 -6.39 -11.94
CA PRO A 50 14.65 -7.70 -11.90
C PRO A 50 15.18 -8.05 -10.50
N LYS A 51 15.04 -9.33 -10.11
CA LYS A 51 15.43 -9.86 -8.79
C LYS A 51 14.57 -9.37 -7.62
N ALA A 52 13.56 -8.54 -7.83
CA ALA A 52 12.60 -8.20 -6.79
C ALA A 52 11.67 -9.38 -6.50
N ILE A 53 11.23 -9.47 -5.25
CA ILE A 53 10.26 -10.47 -4.79
C ILE A 53 8.94 -9.75 -4.52
N LEU A 54 7.86 -10.19 -5.18
CA LEU A 54 6.50 -9.75 -4.90
C LEU A 54 5.62 -10.97 -4.63
N THR A 55 5.21 -11.14 -3.37
CA THR A 55 4.32 -12.23 -2.96
C THR A 55 3.05 -11.65 -2.36
N ILE A 56 1.91 -12.16 -2.79
CA ILE A 56 0.59 -11.74 -2.33
C ILE A 56 -0.24 -12.98 -2.02
N GLY A 57 -0.78 -13.05 -0.82
CA GLY A 57 -1.58 -14.17 -0.34
C GLY A 57 -2.98 -14.27 -0.95
N ASP A 58 -3.79 -15.12 -0.36
CA ASP A 58 -5.18 -15.39 -0.77
C ASP A 58 -6.12 -14.23 -0.43
N CYS A 59 -7.21 -14.09 -1.18
CA CYS A 59 -8.30 -13.13 -0.94
C CYS A 59 -7.88 -11.65 -0.91
N PHE A 60 -6.83 -11.31 -1.65
CA PHE A 60 -6.34 -9.94 -1.77
C PHE A 60 -7.26 -9.06 -2.61
N VAL A 61 -7.53 -7.82 -2.14
CA VAL A 61 -8.40 -6.86 -2.83
C VAL A 61 -7.80 -5.47 -2.87
N ILE A 62 -7.70 -4.87 -4.05
CA ILE A 62 -7.45 -3.43 -4.21
C ILE A 62 -8.62 -2.75 -4.92
N HIS A 63 -9.06 -1.64 -4.34
CA HIS A 63 -9.92 -0.65 -4.97
C HIS A 63 -9.06 0.52 -5.45
N SER A 64 -8.81 0.63 -6.77
CA SER A 64 -7.92 1.63 -7.35
C SER A 64 -8.70 2.72 -8.09
N GLY A 65 -8.47 3.99 -7.73
CA GLY A 65 -9.08 5.15 -8.36
C GLY A 65 -10.56 5.37 -8.06
N GLU A 66 -11.20 6.24 -8.83
CA GLU A 66 -12.48 6.89 -8.51
C GLU A 66 -13.69 5.98 -8.55
N ALA A 67 -13.86 4.97 -9.18
CA ALA A 67 -15.15 4.28 -9.41
C ALA A 67 -15.70 3.57 -8.18
N ILE A 68 -14.88 3.32 -7.15
CA ILE A 68 -15.21 2.43 -6.04
C ILE A 68 -15.06 3.15 -4.69
N ASN A 69 -13.99 3.94 -4.53
CA ASN A 69 -13.75 4.68 -3.31
C ASN A 69 -13.62 6.19 -3.65
N PRO A 70 -14.60 7.03 -3.29
CA PRO A 70 -14.57 8.47 -3.61
C PRO A 70 -13.41 9.21 -2.94
N ILE A 71 -12.89 8.75 -1.80
CA ILE A 71 -11.72 9.33 -1.13
C ILE A 71 -10.49 9.22 -2.02
N SER A 72 -10.36 8.13 -2.76
CA SER A 72 -9.23 7.92 -3.67
C SER A 72 -9.24 8.85 -4.89
N ARG A 73 -10.35 9.55 -5.15
CA ARG A 73 -10.52 10.37 -6.35
C ARG A 73 -10.09 9.60 -7.59
N ASN A 74 -9.28 10.20 -8.47
CA ASN A 74 -8.75 9.55 -9.67
C ASN A 74 -7.32 9.00 -9.50
N ILE A 75 -6.83 8.89 -8.26
CA ILE A 75 -5.49 8.41 -7.96
C ILE A 75 -5.48 6.88 -8.03
N LYS A 76 -4.59 6.36 -8.87
CA LYS A 76 -4.39 4.91 -9.00
C LYS A 76 -3.57 4.38 -7.83
N GLY A 77 -3.86 3.16 -7.39
CA GLY A 77 -2.93 2.45 -6.53
C GLY A 77 -1.62 2.15 -7.28
N CYS A 78 -0.53 2.09 -6.54
CA CYS A 78 0.81 1.94 -7.06
C CYS A 78 1.62 0.97 -6.19
N PHE A 79 2.26 -0.02 -6.82
CA PHE A 79 3.37 -0.76 -6.24
C PHE A 79 4.61 -0.54 -7.09
N PHE A 80 5.67 -0.08 -6.43
CA PHE A 80 7.00 0.08 -6.99
C PHE A 80 7.95 -0.76 -6.13
N VAL A 81 8.53 -1.82 -6.72
CA VAL A 81 9.41 -2.76 -6.02
C VAL A 81 10.75 -2.78 -6.73
N ASN A 82 11.76 -2.25 -6.08
CA ASN A 82 13.11 -2.12 -6.63
C ASN A 82 13.84 -3.47 -6.72
N GLY A 83 14.90 -3.50 -7.51
CA GLY A 83 15.70 -4.69 -7.73
C GLY A 83 16.31 -5.23 -6.44
N GLY A 84 16.03 -6.50 -6.12
CA GLY A 84 16.48 -7.14 -4.88
C GLY A 84 15.59 -6.89 -3.67
N ALA A 85 14.62 -5.97 -3.75
CA ALA A 85 13.66 -5.72 -2.68
C ALA A 85 12.59 -6.81 -2.56
N SER A 86 11.95 -6.88 -1.39
CA SER A 86 10.92 -7.88 -1.09
C SER A 86 9.64 -7.22 -0.56
N LEU A 87 8.55 -7.24 -1.34
CA LEU A 87 7.22 -6.88 -0.91
C LEU A 87 6.40 -8.16 -0.68
N ILE A 88 6.07 -8.40 0.58
CA ILE A 88 5.32 -9.60 1.02
C ILE A 88 4.00 -9.14 1.62
N ILE A 89 2.88 -9.61 1.07
CA ILE A 89 1.53 -9.29 1.51
C ILE A 89 0.81 -10.59 1.86
N GLY A 90 0.25 -10.65 3.06
CA GLY A 90 -0.47 -11.80 3.58
C GLY A 90 -1.84 -12.02 2.95
N ASN A 91 -2.65 -12.83 3.64
CA ASN A 91 -3.99 -13.21 3.23
C ASN A 91 -5.05 -12.19 3.68
N ASN A 92 -6.18 -12.13 2.98
CA ASN A 92 -7.32 -11.26 3.32
C ASN A 92 -6.97 -9.77 3.45
N VAL A 93 -5.98 -9.29 2.71
CA VAL A 93 -5.56 -7.89 2.76
C VAL A 93 -6.41 -7.05 1.81
N GLY A 94 -6.94 -5.95 2.33
CA GLY A 94 -7.75 -4.97 1.59
C GLY A 94 -7.10 -3.60 1.52
N MET A 95 -7.07 -2.96 0.34
CA MET A 95 -6.45 -1.65 0.16
C MET A 95 -7.28 -0.75 -0.76
N SER A 96 -7.19 0.58 -0.54
CA SER A 96 -7.81 1.58 -1.42
C SER A 96 -6.76 2.55 -1.96
N SER A 97 -6.42 2.46 -3.24
CA SER A 97 -5.42 3.31 -3.92
C SER A 97 -4.15 3.53 -3.09
N PRO A 98 -3.50 2.47 -2.57
CA PRO A 98 -2.27 2.61 -1.81
C PRO A 98 -1.12 3.05 -2.72
N THR A 99 -0.10 3.70 -2.14
CA THR A 99 1.22 3.83 -2.75
C THR A 99 2.21 3.04 -1.89
N ILE A 100 2.82 2.00 -2.47
CA ILE A 100 3.86 1.22 -1.81
C ILE A 100 5.15 1.35 -2.63
N TRP A 101 6.20 1.87 -1.99
CA TRP A 101 7.54 1.96 -2.56
C TRP A 101 8.50 1.13 -1.71
N CYS A 102 9.01 0.06 -2.29
CA CYS A 102 9.83 -0.93 -1.61
C CYS A 102 11.23 -0.99 -2.24
N ASP A 103 12.23 -0.58 -1.47
CA ASP A 103 13.64 -0.59 -1.85
C ASP A 103 14.44 -1.68 -1.10
N GLU A 104 13.93 -2.17 0.03
CA GLU A 104 14.55 -3.22 0.83
C GLU A 104 13.53 -4.31 1.19
N LYS A 105 12.61 -4.02 2.11
CA LYS A 105 11.63 -5.01 2.56
C LYS A 105 10.40 -4.36 3.18
N ILE A 106 9.22 -4.71 2.66
CA ILE A 106 7.93 -4.38 3.27
C ILE A 106 7.16 -5.68 3.49
N VAL A 107 6.71 -5.90 4.73
CA VAL A 107 5.88 -7.05 5.12
C VAL A 107 4.55 -6.54 5.63
N ILE A 108 3.46 -7.04 5.07
CA ILE A 108 2.08 -6.76 5.48
C ILE A 108 1.45 -8.10 5.85
N GLY A 109 1.05 -8.25 7.10
CA GLY A 109 0.46 -9.45 7.66
C GLY A 109 -0.94 -9.76 7.13
N ASP A 110 -1.52 -10.82 7.66
CA ASP A 110 -2.86 -11.27 7.30
C ASP A 110 -3.95 -10.32 7.84
N ASN A 111 -5.10 -10.27 7.18
CA ASN A 111 -6.28 -9.50 7.61
C ASN A 111 -6.05 -7.99 7.79
N VAL A 112 -5.02 -7.42 7.14
CA VAL A 112 -4.71 -5.99 7.21
C VAL A 112 -5.64 -5.19 6.30
N MET A 113 -6.13 -4.06 6.81
CA MET A 113 -6.94 -3.11 6.06
C MET A 113 -6.22 -1.78 5.89
N ILE A 114 -5.98 -1.37 4.66
CA ILE A 114 -5.27 -0.13 4.31
C ILE A 114 -6.25 0.85 3.67
N GLY A 115 -6.47 1.96 4.36
CA GLY A 115 -7.33 3.06 3.96
C GLY A 115 -6.90 3.73 2.65
N ALA A 116 -7.75 4.63 2.18
CA ALA A 116 -7.51 5.31 0.92
C ALA A 116 -6.27 6.21 0.96
N LEU A 117 -5.44 6.12 -0.10
CA LEU A 117 -4.27 6.98 -0.31
C LEU A 117 -3.18 6.84 0.78
N VAL A 118 -3.13 5.71 1.46
CA VAL A 118 -2.02 5.41 2.37
C VAL A 118 -0.74 5.25 1.56
N THR A 119 0.34 5.84 2.06
CA THR A 119 1.68 5.72 1.48
C THR A 119 2.58 4.94 2.42
N ILE A 120 3.28 3.92 1.92
CA ILE A 120 4.21 3.08 2.67
C ILE A 120 5.56 3.11 1.95
N LEU A 121 6.59 3.53 2.66
CA LEU A 121 7.95 3.68 2.14
C LEU A 121 8.95 3.03 3.10
N ASP A 122 9.82 2.18 2.60
CA ASP A 122 10.95 1.61 3.38
C ASP A 122 12.29 2.32 3.10
N THR A 123 12.23 3.48 2.46
CA THR A 123 13.39 4.25 1.98
C THR A 123 13.20 5.74 2.26
N ASP A 124 14.33 6.47 2.38
CA ASP A 124 14.32 7.94 2.35
C ASP A 124 14.13 8.51 0.94
N CYS A 125 14.14 7.67 -0.10
CA CYS A 125 14.16 8.01 -1.51
C CYS A 125 15.38 8.84 -1.94
N HIS A 126 15.92 9.66 -1.07
CA HIS A 126 17.11 10.49 -1.26
C HIS A 126 17.96 10.54 0.01
N SER A 127 19.28 10.73 -0.12
CA SER A 127 20.14 10.90 1.04
C SER A 127 19.73 12.14 1.85
N LEU A 128 19.69 12.02 3.17
CA LEU A 128 19.45 13.16 4.06
C LEU A 128 20.66 14.13 4.11
N HIS A 129 21.85 13.66 3.73
CA HIS A 129 23.04 14.49 3.67
C HIS A 129 23.10 15.29 2.35
N TYR A 130 23.20 16.59 2.44
CA TYR A 130 23.26 17.48 1.28
C TYR A 130 24.36 17.11 0.28
N ALA A 131 25.57 16.84 0.77
CA ALA A 131 26.71 16.49 -0.07
C ALA A 131 26.46 15.21 -0.91
N ASP A 132 25.81 14.21 -0.33
CA ASP A 132 25.47 12.96 -1.04
C ASP A 132 24.46 13.22 -2.17
N ARG A 133 23.43 14.06 -1.92
CA ARG A 133 22.46 14.43 -2.96
C ARG A 133 23.11 15.14 -4.13
N MET A 134 24.10 16.02 -3.87
CA MET A 134 24.83 16.73 -4.93
C MET A 134 25.78 15.81 -5.70
N ASN A 135 26.22 14.70 -5.11
CA ASN A 135 27.15 13.73 -5.70
C ASN A 135 26.46 12.47 -6.23
N GLY A 136 25.28 12.60 -6.84
CA GLY A 136 24.54 11.49 -7.45
C GLY A 136 23.69 10.70 -6.46
N ASP A 137 23.31 11.33 -5.37
CA ASP A 137 22.37 10.78 -4.36
C ASP A 137 22.81 9.43 -3.77
N LYS A 138 24.07 9.32 -3.46
CA LYS A 138 24.65 8.13 -2.84
C LYS A 138 24.22 8.03 -1.37
N ASN A 139 24.23 6.80 -0.82
CA ASN A 139 23.96 6.52 0.58
C ASN A 139 22.50 6.81 1.03
N THR A 140 21.53 6.74 0.15
CA THR A 140 20.11 6.69 0.53
C THR A 140 19.89 5.54 1.51
N LYS A 141 19.23 5.82 2.63
CA LYS A 141 18.99 4.82 3.68
C LYS A 141 17.65 4.15 3.51
N THR A 142 17.69 2.84 3.66
CA THR A 142 16.50 1.98 3.74
C THR A 142 16.40 1.36 5.14
N LYS A 143 15.20 0.94 5.53
CA LYS A 143 14.95 0.13 6.71
C LYS A 143 13.59 -0.56 6.55
N PRO A 144 13.48 -1.87 6.80
CA PRO A 144 12.25 -2.61 6.62
C PRO A 144 11.03 -1.97 7.29
N VAL A 145 9.86 -2.11 6.66
CA VAL A 145 8.56 -1.79 7.26
C VAL A 145 7.82 -3.09 7.52
N ILE A 146 7.30 -3.24 8.74
CA ILE A 146 6.55 -4.40 9.18
C ILE A 146 5.18 -3.95 9.67
N ILE A 147 4.12 -4.54 9.14
CA ILE A 147 2.73 -4.33 9.55
C ILE A 147 2.19 -5.70 9.91
N ASP A 148 1.93 -5.93 11.19
CA ASP A 148 1.47 -7.21 11.69
C ASP A 148 0.00 -7.49 11.30
N GLU A 149 -0.50 -8.66 11.66
CA GLU A 149 -1.85 -9.09 11.32
C GLU A 149 -2.94 -8.21 11.94
N GLY A 150 -4.08 -8.12 11.26
CA GLY A 150 -5.28 -7.46 11.77
C GLY A 150 -5.17 -5.94 11.94
N VAL A 151 -4.11 -5.30 11.45
CA VAL A 151 -3.92 -3.85 11.55
C VAL A 151 -4.87 -3.12 10.63
N LEU A 152 -5.45 -2.01 11.13
CA LEU A 152 -6.20 -1.04 10.34
C LEU A 152 -5.41 0.27 10.20
N ILE A 153 -5.09 0.69 8.98
CA ILE A 153 -4.45 1.98 8.71
C ILE A 153 -5.48 2.94 8.10
N GLY A 154 -5.75 4.04 8.79
CA GLY A 154 -6.66 5.10 8.35
C GLY A 154 -6.19 5.78 7.06
N ALA A 155 -7.15 6.33 6.32
CA ALA A 155 -6.89 6.99 5.04
C ALA A 155 -5.85 8.12 5.15
N GLN A 156 -5.05 8.31 4.06
CA GLN A 156 -4.04 9.37 3.94
C GLN A 156 -2.91 9.30 4.98
N SER A 157 -2.73 8.17 5.65
CA SER A 157 -1.59 7.96 6.55
C SER A 157 -0.32 7.67 5.75
N ILE A 158 0.82 7.98 6.34
CA ILE A 158 2.15 7.71 5.81
C ILE A 158 2.87 6.78 6.78
N VAL A 159 3.41 5.67 6.27
CA VAL A 159 4.24 4.74 7.03
C VAL A 159 5.66 4.82 6.48
N LEU A 160 6.58 5.28 7.31
CA LEU A 160 7.96 5.54 6.92
C LEU A 160 8.86 4.33 7.23
N LYS A 161 10.03 4.31 6.62
CA LYS A 161 11.04 3.27 6.81
C LYS A 161 11.32 2.98 8.28
N GLY A 162 11.50 1.70 8.59
CA GLY A 162 11.78 1.24 9.95
C GLY A 162 10.58 1.24 10.88
N SER A 163 9.36 1.47 10.36
CA SER A 163 8.15 1.34 11.16
C SER A 163 7.78 -0.12 11.37
N HIS A 164 7.37 -0.44 12.60
CA HIS A 164 6.72 -1.69 12.95
C HIS A 164 5.38 -1.39 13.63
N ILE A 165 4.29 -1.86 13.04
CA ILE A 165 2.93 -1.69 13.57
C ILE A 165 2.46 -3.03 14.10
N GLY A 166 2.33 -3.14 15.42
CA GLY A 166 1.95 -4.37 16.11
C GLY A 166 0.50 -4.79 15.84
N ALA A 167 0.26 -6.08 15.99
CA ALA A 167 -0.98 -6.75 15.62
C ALA A 167 -2.23 -6.10 16.23
N HIS A 168 -3.34 -6.12 15.47
CA HIS A 168 -4.66 -5.64 15.87
C HIS A 168 -4.72 -4.15 16.24
N SER A 169 -3.70 -3.36 15.89
CA SER A 169 -3.67 -1.92 16.16
C SER A 169 -4.38 -1.12 15.08
N VAL A 170 -4.83 0.06 15.45
CA VAL A 170 -5.52 1.01 14.57
C VAL A 170 -4.68 2.28 14.45
N ILE A 171 -4.32 2.65 13.23
CA ILE A 171 -3.69 3.92 12.91
C ILE A 171 -4.77 4.90 12.43
N GLY A 172 -4.92 6.02 13.13
CA GLY A 172 -5.87 7.10 12.77
C GLY A 172 -5.53 7.71 11.40
N ALA A 173 -6.55 8.18 10.69
CA ALA A 173 -6.36 8.81 9.38
C ALA A 173 -5.41 10.03 9.44
N GLY A 174 -4.62 10.25 8.38
CA GLY A 174 -3.68 11.36 8.27
C GLY A 174 -2.46 11.26 9.18
N SER A 175 -2.18 10.09 9.77
CA SER A 175 -1.04 9.90 10.67
C SER A 175 0.26 9.68 9.92
N VAL A 176 1.39 10.05 10.55
CA VAL A 176 2.74 9.74 10.06
C VAL A 176 3.43 8.80 11.05
N VAL A 177 3.50 7.52 10.67
CA VAL A 177 4.12 6.47 11.48
C VAL A 177 5.63 6.44 11.18
N CYS A 178 6.44 6.59 12.24
CA CYS A 178 7.91 6.49 12.20
C CYS A 178 8.40 5.80 13.47
N GLY A 179 8.72 4.50 13.39
CA GLY A 179 9.12 3.68 14.51
C GLY A 179 8.06 2.68 14.97
N GLU A 180 8.05 2.29 16.22
CA GLU A 180 7.24 1.21 16.73
C GLU A 180 5.89 1.67 17.28
N ILE A 181 4.83 0.99 16.89
CA ILE A 181 3.48 1.07 17.46
C ILE A 181 3.18 -0.30 18.08
N PRO A 182 2.91 -0.39 19.39
CA PRO A 182 2.62 -1.65 20.05
C PRO A 182 1.31 -2.28 19.54
N ALA A 183 1.16 -3.57 19.78
CA ALA A 183 -0.08 -4.29 19.45
C ALA A 183 -1.28 -3.82 20.30
N ASN A 184 -2.49 -4.05 19.80
CA ASN A 184 -3.75 -3.81 20.50
C ASN A 184 -3.92 -2.36 21.01
N CYS A 185 -3.58 -1.38 20.17
CA CYS A 185 -3.73 0.03 20.53
C CYS A 185 -4.34 0.87 19.39
N ILE A 186 -4.79 2.05 19.73
CA ILE A 186 -5.11 3.12 18.78
C ILE A 186 -3.99 4.15 18.86
N ALA A 187 -3.38 4.43 17.71
CA ALA A 187 -2.33 5.44 17.56
C ALA A 187 -2.72 6.44 16.46
N ALA A 188 -2.37 7.71 16.63
CA ALA A 188 -2.61 8.72 15.59
C ALA A 188 -1.68 9.92 15.72
N GLY A 189 -1.69 10.78 14.71
CA GLY A 189 -1.00 12.07 14.68
C GLY A 189 0.27 12.09 13.83
N ASN A 190 0.96 13.22 13.87
CA ASN A 190 2.25 13.45 13.22
C ASN A 190 3.23 14.10 14.22
N PRO A 191 4.22 13.40 14.75
CA PRO A 191 4.44 11.95 14.59
C PRO A 191 3.32 11.11 15.25
N CYS A 192 3.07 9.92 14.71
CA CYS A 192 2.06 9.01 15.23
C CYS A 192 2.43 8.51 16.64
N LYS A 193 1.51 8.63 17.59
CA LYS A 193 1.70 8.18 18.98
C LYS A 193 0.48 7.40 19.46
N VAL A 194 0.70 6.48 20.39
CA VAL A 194 -0.38 5.74 21.04
C VAL A 194 -1.30 6.72 21.77
N ILE A 195 -2.60 6.63 21.51
CA ILE A 195 -3.65 7.40 22.17
C ILE A 195 -4.25 6.60 23.34
N ARG A 196 -4.53 5.30 23.09
CA ARG A 196 -5.07 4.37 24.09
C ARG A 196 -4.89 2.92 23.64
N ASN A 197 -4.99 2.00 24.57
CA ASN A 197 -5.12 0.58 24.28
C ASN A 197 -6.55 0.24 23.83
N LEU A 198 -6.70 -0.86 23.07
CA LEU A 198 -7.99 -1.45 22.65
C LEU A 198 -8.51 -2.42 23.70
#